data_4d1484f5c88169db54d91d866770064f
#
_entry.id   4d1484f5c88169db54d91d866770064f
#
_cell.length_a   1.000
_cell.length_b   1.000
_cell.length_c   1.000
_cell.angle_alpha   90.00
_cell.angle_beta   90.00
_cell.angle_gamma   90.00
#
_symmetry.space_group_name_H-M   'P 1'
#
loop_
_entity.id
_entity.type
_entity.pdbx_description
1 polymer ?
#
loop_
_entity_poly.entity_id
_entity_poly.type
_entity_poly.pdbx_seq_one_letter_code
_entity_poly.pdbx_strand_id
1 'polypeptide(L)'
;MSNDIRNTRPKKAVALQPEAAFQPWEDRANELLRAEMKKQKVSFKKLASLLEQFGIEESPDQINRKINRKKFTAAFLFACLAALEVQTIEIPDQLTSIRYKPEI
;
A
#
# COMPACT_ATOMS: atom_id res chain seq x y z
N MET A 1 -6.10 -14.35 33.66
CA MET A 1 -5.72 -14.20 33.18
C MET A 1 -5.54 -13.79 32.58
N SER A 2 -5.78 -13.57 32.54
CA SER A 2 -5.50 -13.24 31.86
C SER A 2 -5.03 -13.10 31.28
N ASN A 3 -4.98 -13.07 31.01
CA ASN A 3 -4.48 -12.92 30.24
C ASN A 3 -3.95 -13.38 29.65
N ASP A 4 -3.91 -13.77 29.82
CA ASP A 4 -3.40 -14.44 29.17
C ASP A 4 -3.85 -15.03 28.25
N ILE A 5 -4.74 -15.04 28.22
CA ILE A 5 -5.46 -15.44 27.35
C ILE A 5 -5.06 -14.89 26.16
N ARG A 6 -4.88 -13.88 26.05
CA ARG A 6 -4.51 -13.35 24.99
C ARG A 6 -3.35 -13.89 24.64
N ASN A 7 -2.75 -14.28 25.33
CA ASN A 7 -1.62 -14.76 25.09
C ASN A 7 -1.71 -16.01 24.64
N THR A 8 -2.66 -16.55 24.81
CA THR A 8 -2.71 -17.82 24.42
C THR A 8 -2.87 -17.78 23.02
N ARG A 9 -3.06 -16.80 22.57
CA ARG A 9 -3.20 -16.68 21.30
C ARG A 9 -2.15 -17.41 20.83
N PRO A 10 -2.25 -18.06 19.95
CA PRO A 10 -1.36 -18.96 19.44
C PRO A 10 -0.15 -18.24 19.15
N LYS A 11 0.81 -18.75 19.57
CA LYS A 11 1.94 -18.21 19.35
C LYS A 11 2.23 -18.24 17.99
N LYS A 12 1.61 -19.01 17.27
CA LYS A 12 1.85 -19.06 15.97
C LYS A 12 1.47 -17.83 15.38
N ALA A 13 0.55 -17.24 15.84
CA ALA A 13 0.10 -16.06 15.26
C ALA A 13 1.22 -15.12 15.41
N VAL A 14 1.98 -15.41 16.38
CA VAL A 14 3.04 -14.59 16.63
C VAL A 14 4.12 -14.72 15.67
N ALA A 15 4.18 -15.80 14.97
CA ALA A 15 5.21 -16.00 14.02
C ALA A 15 5.22 -14.93 12.96
N LEU A 16 4.11 -14.26 12.74
CA LEU A 16 4.07 -13.19 11.76
C LEU A 16 4.11 -11.85 12.45
N GLN A 17 5.09 -11.04 12.11
CA GLN A 17 5.10 -9.69 12.57
C GLN A 17 4.01 -8.94 11.85
N PRO A 18 3.36 -7.97 12.49
CA PRO A 18 2.33 -7.21 11.82
C PRO A 18 2.81 -6.60 10.51
N GLU A 19 4.04 -6.13 10.48
CA GLU A 19 4.57 -5.55 9.27
C GLU A 19 4.67 -6.58 8.17
N ALA A 20 5.11 -7.79 8.53
CA ALA A 20 5.24 -8.83 7.52
C ALA A 20 3.89 -9.26 6.97
N ALA A 21 2.87 -9.25 7.81
CA ALA A 21 1.54 -9.64 7.36
C ALA A 21 0.98 -8.64 6.33
N PHE A 22 1.35 -7.37 6.45
CA PHE A 22 0.88 -6.37 5.51
C PHE A 22 1.71 -6.27 4.26
N GLN A 23 2.88 -6.91 4.23
CA GLN A 23 3.80 -6.71 3.13
C GLN A 23 3.22 -7.03 1.75
N PRO A 24 2.51 -8.13 1.54
CA PRO A 24 1.97 -8.37 0.21
C PRO A 24 0.95 -7.30 -0.21
N TRP A 25 0.24 -6.73 0.76
CA TRP A 25 -0.72 -5.70 0.45
C TRP A 25 -0.03 -4.38 0.13
N GLU A 26 1.06 -4.09 0.82
CA GLU A 26 1.87 -2.92 0.52
C GLU A 26 2.50 -3.04 -0.86
N ASP A 27 2.98 -4.24 -1.18
CA ASP A 27 3.55 -4.48 -2.50
C ASP A 27 2.51 -4.27 -3.58
N ARG A 28 1.29 -4.75 -3.33
CA ARG A 28 0.24 -4.60 -4.33
C ARG A 28 -0.16 -3.14 -4.53
N ALA A 29 -0.26 -2.38 -3.44
CA ALA A 29 -0.59 -0.96 -3.55
C ALA A 29 0.48 -0.23 -4.35
N ASN A 30 1.74 -0.58 -4.11
CA ASN A 30 2.85 0.02 -4.80
C ASN A 30 2.81 -0.33 -6.28
N GLU A 31 2.55 -1.60 -6.60
CA GLU A 31 2.50 -2.04 -7.99
C GLU A 31 1.37 -1.36 -8.75
N LEU A 32 0.24 -1.20 -8.08
CA LEU A 32 -0.90 -0.56 -8.70
C LEU A 32 -0.55 0.87 -9.13
N LEU A 33 0.08 1.61 -8.22
CA LEU A 33 0.42 2.99 -8.50
C LEU A 33 1.49 3.07 -9.58
N ARG A 34 2.52 2.24 -9.48
CA ARG A 34 3.58 2.25 -10.48
C ARG A 34 3.06 1.86 -11.86
N ALA A 35 2.16 0.89 -11.90
CA ALA A 35 1.61 0.44 -13.17
C ALA A 35 0.81 1.55 -13.85
N GLU A 36 0.04 2.30 -13.08
CA GLU A 36 -0.72 3.40 -13.65
C GLU A 36 0.19 4.51 -14.14
N MET A 37 1.24 4.82 -13.37
CA MET A 37 2.17 5.83 -13.81
C MET A 37 2.86 5.42 -15.10
N LYS A 38 3.26 4.14 -15.18
CA LYS A 38 3.94 3.65 -16.37
C LYS A 38 2.99 3.64 -17.57
N LYS A 39 1.76 3.19 -17.35
CA LYS A 39 0.78 3.13 -18.41
C LYS A 39 0.52 4.51 -18.99
N GLN A 40 0.46 5.51 -18.14
CA GLN A 40 0.16 6.87 -18.58
C GLN A 40 1.42 7.67 -18.86
N LYS A 41 2.59 7.06 -18.66
CA LYS A 41 3.88 7.71 -18.89
C LYS A 41 4.03 8.97 -18.04
N VAL A 42 3.66 8.85 -16.78
CA VAL A 42 3.73 9.96 -15.84
C VAL A 42 4.95 9.76 -14.96
N SER A 43 5.82 10.77 -14.94
CA SER A 43 7.01 10.76 -14.10
C SER A 43 6.66 11.23 -12.70
N PHE A 44 7.59 11.09 -11.77
CA PHE A 44 7.38 11.63 -10.43
C PHE A 44 7.20 13.14 -10.48
N LYS A 45 7.91 13.80 -11.37
CA LYS A 45 7.78 15.24 -11.52
C LYS A 45 6.37 15.61 -11.99
N LYS A 46 5.86 14.85 -12.95
CA LYS A 46 4.52 15.13 -13.45
C LYS A 46 3.48 14.84 -12.38
N LEU A 47 3.67 13.74 -11.64
CA LEU A 47 2.73 13.40 -10.58
C LEU A 47 2.71 14.49 -9.51
N ALA A 48 3.90 15.01 -9.15
CA ALA A 48 3.96 16.09 -8.18
C ALA A 48 3.15 17.30 -8.67
N SER A 49 3.27 17.61 -9.95
CA SER A 49 2.53 18.71 -10.52
C SER A 49 1.02 18.46 -10.49
N LEU A 50 0.61 17.23 -10.77
CA LEU A 50 -0.82 16.90 -10.74
C LEU A 50 -1.37 16.96 -9.31
N LEU A 51 -0.57 16.56 -8.33
CA LEU A 51 -1.02 16.60 -6.95
C LEU A 51 -1.20 18.04 -6.45
N GLU A 52 -0.45 18.97 -7.00
CA GLU A 52 -0.61 20.36 -6.62
C GLU A 52 -2.01 20.88 -6.90
N GLN A 53 -2.68 20.31 -7.90
CA GLN A 53 -4.03 20.72 -8.24
C GLN A 53 -5.02 20.38 -7.12
N PHE A 54 -4.64 19.46 -6.26
CA PHE A 54 -5.46 19.12 -5.10
C PHE A 54 -4.95 19.78 -3.83
N GLY A 55 -3.99 20.70 -3.95
CA GLY A 55 -3.44 21.37 -2.79
C GLY A 55 -2.41 20.52 -2.04
N ILE A 56 -1.90 19.48 -2.69
CA ILE A 56 -0.94 18.60 -2.05
C ILE A 56 0.45 18.94 -2.55
N GLU A 57 1.32 19.36 -1.62
CA GLU A 57 2.66 19.75 -1.97
C GLU A 57 3.62 18.64 -1.62
N GLU A 58 4.03 17.92 -2.63
CA GLU A 58 5.03 16.85 -2.49
C GLU A 58 6.04 17.03 -3.59
N SER A 59 7.30 16.98 -3.25
CA SER A 59 8.32 17.07 -4.29
C SER A 59 8.45 15.72 -5.00
N PRO A 60 9.00 15.70 -6.19
CA PRO A 60 9.24 14.43 -6.88
C PRO A 60 10.08 13.48 -6.03
N ASP A 61 11.07 14.01 -5.28
CA ASP A 61 11.89 13.17 -4.42
C ASP A 61 11.09 12.57 -3.28
N GLN A 62 10.17 13.33 -2.70
CA GLN A 62 9.34 12.82 -1.62
C GLN A 62 8.43 11.70 -2.13
N ILE A 63 7.86 11.89 -3.31
CA ILE A 63 7.00 10.89 -3.91
C ILE A 63 7.82 9.63 -4.20
N ASN A 64 9.01 9.82 -4.77
CA ASN A 64 9.88 8.70 -5.09
C ASN A 64 10.20 7.89 -3.82
N ARG A 65 10.51 8.58 -2.73
CA ARG A 65 10.86 7.88 -1.50
C ARG A 65 9.67 7.12 -0.92
N LYS A 66 8.48 7.72 -0.96
CA LYS A 66 7.29 7.05 -0.45
C LYS A 66 7.01 5.78 -1.25
N ILE A 67 7.10 5.88 -2.55
CA ILE A 67 6.83 4.73 -3.41
C ILE A 67 7.90 3.66 -3.25
N ASN A 68 9.16 4.06 -3.15
CA ASN A 68 10.23 3.09 -3.00
C ASN A 68 10.17 2.35 -1.67
N ARG A 69 9.70 3.01 -0.62
CA ARG A 69 9.56 2.36 0.66
C ARG A 69 8.32 1.48 0.74
N LYS A 70 7.39 1.67 -0.20
CA LYS A 70 6.14 0.92 -0.22
C LYS A 70 5.34 1.13 1.05
N LYS A 71 5.55 2.28 1.70
CA LYS A 71 4.84 2.58 2.94
C LYS A 71 4.27 3.96 2.86
N PHE A 72 3.11 4.07 2.31
CA PHE A 72 2.42 5.34 2.21
C PHE A 72 1.00 5.14 2.71
N THR A 73 0.37 6.24 3.05
CA THR A 73 -0.99 6.18 3.59
C THR A 73 -1.99 5.90 2.49
N ALA A 74 -3.15 5.42 2.89
CA ALA A 74 -4.25 5.25 1.94
C ALA A 74 -4.61 6.59 1.33
N ALA A 75 -4.51 7.67 2.11
CA ALA A 75 -4.82 9.00 1.57
C ALA A 75 -3.88 9.37 0.43
N PHE A 76 -2.59 9.07 0.60
CA PHE A 76 -1.63 9.35 -0.45
C PHE A 76 -1.97 8.53 -1.71
N LEU A 77 -2.30 7.27 -1.52
CA LEU A 77 -2.64 6.40 -2.66
C LEU A 77 -3.86 6.94 -3.39
N PHE A 78 -4.92 7.28 -2.65
CA PHE A 78 -6.13 7.78 -3.27
C PHE A 78 -5.87 9.10 -4.00
N ALA A 79 -5.07 9.98 -3.41
CA ALA A 79 -4.78 11.25 -4.05
C ALA A 79 -4.03 11.05 -5.37
N CYS A 80 -3.06 10.13 -5.36
CA CYS A 80 -2.31 9.84 -6.58
C CYS A 80 -3.20 9.22 -7.64
N LEU A 81 -4.05 8.28 -7.26
CA LEU A 81 -4.93 7.64 -8.23
C LEU A 81 -5.93 8.65 -8.80
N ALA A 82 -6.43 9.54 -7.96
CA ALA A 82 -7.32 10.58 -8.44
C ALA A 82 -6.60 11.51 -9.39
N ALA A 83 -5.35 11.88 -9.07
CA ALA A 83 -4.56 12.73 -9.94
C ALA A 83 -4.31 12.07 -11.29
N LEU A 84 -4.20 10.75 -11.30
CA LEU A 84 -4.01 9.98 -12.53
C LEU A 84 -5.35 9.63 -13.20
N GLU A 85 -6.43 10.11 -12.63
CA GLU A 85 -7.78 9.91 -13.16
C GLU A 85 -8.19 8.44 -13.20
N VAL A 86 -7.72 7.67 -12.23
CA VAL A 86 -8.10 6.28 -12.10
C VAL A 86 -9.39 6.25 -11.29
N GLN A 87 -10.45 5.73 -11.86
CA GLN A 87 -11.75 5.72 -11.19
C GLN A 87 -12.08 4.42 -10.50
N THR A 88 -11.49 3.32 -10.92
CA THR A 88 -11.74 2.04 -10.29
C THR A 88 -10.44 1.26 -10.20
N ILE A 89 -10.34 0.45 -9.16
CA ILE A 89 -9.20 -0.44 -9.01
C ILE A 89 -9.76 -1.81 -8.68
N GLU A 90 -8.95 -2.82 -8.94
CA GLU A 90 -9.34 -4.17 -8.65
C GLU A 90 -8.44 -4.79 -7.62
N ILE A 91 -9.00 -5.60 -6.78
CA ILE A 91 -8.23 -6.37 -5.83
C ILE A 91 -8.16 -7.79 -6.38
N PRO A 92 -6.99 -8.19 -6.88
CA PRO A 92 -6.87 -9.48 -7.57
C PRO A 92 -7.13 -10.64 -6.65
N ASP A 93 -7.66 -11.70 -7.21
CA ASP A 93 -7.93 -12.91 -6.44
C ASP A 93 -6.68 -13.46 -5.79
N GLN A 94 -5.53 -13.27 -6.39
CA GLN A 94 -4.31 -13.77 -5.81
C GLN A 94 -4.10 -13.20 -4.43
N LEU A 95 -4.46 -11.92 -4.21
CA LEU A 95 -4.29 -11.33 -2.90
C LEU A 95 -5.34 -11.83 -1.94
N THR A 96 -6.56 -12.04 -2.41
CA THR A 96 -7.60 -12.49 -1.50
C THR A 96 -7.38 -13.92 -1.06
N SER A 97 -6.51 -14.66 -1.74
CA SER A 97 -6.20 -16.01 -1.33
C SER A 97 -5.06 -16.05 -0.32
N ILE A 98 -4.42 -14.91 -0.04
CA ILE A 98 -3.34 -14.87 0.94
C ILE A 98 -3.97 -14.75 2.30
N ARG A 99 -4.09 -15.85 2.99
CA ARG A 99 -4.71 -15.86 4.31
C ARG A 99 -3.79 -16.53 5.29
N TYR A 100 -3.71 -15.99 6.46
CA TYR A 100 -2.91 -16.60 7.51
C TYR A 100 -3.68 -17.82 8.03
N LYS A 101 -3.01 -18.94 8.06
CA LYS A 101 -3.61 -20.14 8.59
C LYS A 101 -2.78 -20.60 9.77
N PRO A 102 -3.29 -20.43 10.94
CA PRO A 102 -2.53 -20.85 12.11
C PRO A 102 -2.40 -22.36 12.09
N GLU A 103 -1.27 -22.81 12.61
CA GLU A 103 -1.06 -24.20 12.66
C GLU A 103 -1.91 -24.75 13.69
N ILE A 104 -2.43 -25.89 13.56
CA ILE A 104 -3.27 -26.45 14.57
C ILE A 104 -2.65 -27.56 15.35
#